data_2e17edf04103ac77c81123ed07eba5d9
#
_entry.id   2e17edf04103ac77c81123ed07eba5d9
#
_cell.length_a   1.000
_cell.length_b   1.000
_cell.length_c   1.000
_cell.angle_alpha   90.00
_cell.angle_beta   90.00
_cell.angle_gamma   90.00
#
_symmetry.space_group_name_H-M   'P 1'
#
loop_
_entity.id
_entity.type
_entity.pdbx_description
1 polymer ?
#
loop_
_entity_poly.entity_id
_entity_poly.type
_entity_poly.pdbx_seq_one_letter_code
_entity_poly.pdbx_strand_id
1 'polypeptide(L)'
;MAGLVVLLVGLVMAGGLYAAFAPKPAEAEEYTARDVEAGRELFLIGCASCHGLNAEGITTKDGNNYGPSLIGVGAAAVDFQVGTGRMPMAQSGPQAPRKAPEYDEEETRQLAAYIASLAPGPSIPAEEFLDYENVSEEDLKEGGEFFRTNCTACHNSVGAGGALPSGRYAPTLKDVSAKHIYEAMQTGPQQMPVFNDDIITPEDKRNVIAYVKEVQNQPSYGGVGGGGLGPVVDGVFVWLVGIGGLVGFAVWIGAHGARVKKQK
;
A
#
# COMPACT_ATOMS: atom_id res chain seq x y z
N MET A 1 54.65 9.28 13.38
CA MET A 1 53.75 10.39 13.76
C MET A 1 53.09 11.06 12.56
N ALA A 2 53.83 11.38 11.46
CA ALA A 2 53.23 12.00 10.27
C ALA A 2 52.08 11.20 9.63
N GLY A 3 52.18 9.87 9.54
CA GLY A 3 51.13 9.02 8.96
C GLY A 3 49.80 9.03 9.74
N LEU A 4 49.90 9.13 11.10
CA LEU A 4 48.71 9.23 11.94
C LEU A 4 47.95 10.56 11.74
N VAL A 5 48.72 11.66 11.60
CA VAL A 5 48.19 13.00 11.36
C VAL A 5 47.46 13.03 9.98
N VAL A 6 48.10 12.48 8.94
CA VAL A 6 47.49 12.39 7.61
C VAL A 6 46.18 11.57 7.63
N LEU A 7 46.18 10.46 8.35
CA LEU A 7 44.99 9.61 8.50
C LEU A 7 43.86 10.33 9.24
N LEU A 8 44.14 11.02 10.32
CA LEU A 8 43.19 11.80 11.07
C LEU A 8 42.61 12.95 10.25
N VAL A 9 43.47 13.69 9.52
CA VAL A 9 42.99 14.74 8.60
C VAL A 9 42.10 14.18 7.48
N GLY A 10 42.49 13.04 6.93
CA GLY A 10 41.68 12.35 5.91
C GLY A 10 40.30 11.93 6.43
N LEU A 11 40.22 11.37 7.65
CA LEU A 11 38.96 10.98 8.29
C LEU A 11 38.07 12.20 8.59
N VAL A 12 38.64 13.28 9.10
CA VAL A 12 37.91 14.53 9.39
C VAL A 12 37.38 15.15 8.11
N MET A 13 38.20 15.18 7.03
CA MET A 13 37.75 15.70 5.73
C MET A 13 36.64 14.81 5.12
N ALA A 14 36.83 13.50 5.12
CA ALA A 14 35.81 12.57 4.58
C ALA A 14 34.52 12.62 5.40
N GLY A 15 34.62 12.64 6.73
CA GLY A 15 33.45 12.77 7.63
C GLY A 15 32.73 14.13 7.47
N GLY A 16 33.50 15.21 7.33
CA GLY A 16 32.96 16.54 7.11
C GLY A 16 32.27 16.69 5.75
N LEU A 17 32.83 16.12 4.69
CA LEU A 17 32.21 16.07 3.36
C LEU A 17 30.95 15.21 3.39
N TYR A 18 31.01 14.04 4.00
CA TYR A 18 29.82 13.18 4.15
C TYR A 18 28.71 13.90 4.92
N ALA A 19 29.01 14.53 6.05
CA ALA A 19 28.01 15.27 6.82
C ALA A 19 27.41 16.46 6.06
N ALA A 20 28.18 17.10 5.16
CA ALA A 20 27.72 18.23 4.35
C ALA A 20 26.82 17.82 3.17
N PHE A 21 27.00 16.60 2.65
CA PHE A 21 26.28 16.10 1.49
C PHE A 21 25.38 14.88 1.80
N ALA A 22 25.39 14.40 3.05
CA ALA A 22 24.46 13.36 3.44
C ALA A 22 23.02 13.86 3.25
N PRO A 23 22.11 13.03 2.68
CA PRO A 23 20.69 13.35 2.65
C PRO A 23 20.25 13.67 4.09
N LYS A 24 19.51 14.75 4.25
CA LYS A 24 18.89 15.01 5.56
C LYS A 24 18.00 13.81 5.88
N PRO A 25 18.14 13.19 7.06
CA PRO A 25 17.15 12.20 7.48
C PRO A 25 15.79 12.88 7.40
N ALA A 26 14.79 12.19 6.81
CA ALA A 26 13.40 12.64 6.88
C ALA A 26 13.11 12.96 8.36
N GLU A 27 12.53 14.13 8.63
CA GLU A 27 12.16 14.50 9.99
C GLU A 27 11.14 13.46 10.47
N ALA A 28 11.62 12.49 11.26
CA ALA A 28 10.76 11.52 11.89
C ALA A 28 9.85 12.25 12.88
N GLU A 29 8.58 11.86 12.92
CA GLU A 29 7.64 12.39 13.90
C GLU A 29 8.26 12.27 15.31
N GLU A 30 8.32 13.36 16.05
CA GLU A 30 8.96 13.41 17.36
C GLU A 30 7.94 12.90 18.41
N TYR A 31 8.14 11.68 18.87
CA TYR A 31 7.31 11.08 19.92
C TYR A 31 7.81 11.45 21.31
N THR A 32 6.87 11.79 22.20
CA THR A 32 7.20 12.05 23.60
C THR A 32 7.28 10.75 24.40
N ALA A 33 7.97 10.78 25.56
CA ALA A 33 7.98 9.63 26.47
C ALA A 33 6.58 9.23 26.96
N ARG A 34 5.64 10.19 27.01
CA ARG A 34 4.23 9.93 27.33
C ARG A 34 3.54 9.14 26.24
N ASP A 35 3.80 9.46 24.97
CA ASP A 35 3.23 8.73 23.84
C ASP A 35 3.70 7.27 23.83
N VAL A 36 4.98 7.05 24.10
CA VAL A 36 5.55 5.70 24.18
C VAL A 36 4.92 4.88 25.32
N GLU A 37 4.71 5.48 26.49
CA GLU A 37 4.10 4.76 27.63
C GLU A 37 2.61 4.49 27.39
N ALA A 38 1.86 5.46 26.88
CA ALA A 38 0.44 5.27 26.51
C ALA A 38 0.30 4.20 25.43
N GLY A 39 1.16 4.24 24.40
CA GLY A 39 1.19 3.22 23.36
C GLY A 39 1.51 1.82 23.87
N ARG A 40 2.40 1.74 24.86
CA ARG A 40 2.72 0.47 25.53
C ARG A 40 1.49 -0.09 26.26
N GLU A 41 0.74 0.74 26.97
CA GLU A 41 -0.50 0.31 27.64
C GLU A 41 -1.52 -0.21 26.64
N LEU A 42 -1.77 0.52 25.54
CA LEU A 42 -2.66 0.08 24.46
C LEU A 42 -2.18 -1.23 23.82
N PHE A 43 -0.89 -1.37 23.58
CA PHE A 43 -0.29 -2.57 23.02
C PHE A 43 -0.51 -3.80 23.91
N LEU A 44 -0.33 -3.67 25.23
CA LEU A 44 -0.52 -4.77 26.17
C LEU A 44 -1.97 -5.28 26.20
N ILE A 45 -2.94 -4.38 25.98
CA ILE A 45 -4.37 -4.72 25.97
C ILE A 45 -4.78 -5.36 24.64
N GLY A 46 -4.38 -4.77 23.50
CA GLY A 46 -4.90 -5.10 22.18
C GLY A 46 -4.01 -5.97 21.29
N CYS A 47 -2.71 -6.01 21.55
CA CYS A 47 -1.73 -6.57 20.60
C CYS A 47 -0.89 -7.71 21.18
N ALA A 48 -0.55 -7.65 22.47
CA ALA A 48 0.39 -8.56 23.10
C ALA A 48 -0.05 -10.03 23.06
N SER A 49 -1.34 -10.31 23.01
CA SER A 49 -1.87 -11.69 22.91
C SER A 49 -1.39 -12.43 21.67
N CYS A 50 -1.11 -11.72 20.59
CA CYS A 50 -0.61 -12.28 19.33
C CYS A 50 0.87 -11.96 19.08
N HIS A 51 1.33 -10.75 19.48
CA HIS A 51 2.68 -10.28 19.17
C HIS A 51 3.71 -10.44 20.30
N GLY A 52 3.30 -11.03 21.44
CA GLY A 52 4.15 -11.18 22.61
C GLY A 52 4.17 -9.92 23.48
N LEU A 53 4.58 -10.08 24.74
CA LEU A 53 4.54 -8.98 25.76
C LEU A 53 5.52 -7.86 25.44
N ASN A 54 6.59 -8.15 24.70
CA ASN A 54 7.63 -7.19 24.30
C ASN A 54 7.67 -7.05 22.77
N ALA A 55 6.57 -7.35 22.08
CA ALA A 55 6.46 -7.30 20.61
C ALA A 55 7.43 -8.26 19.86
N GLU A 56 7.95 -9.27 20.55
CA GLU A 56 8.90 -10.26 20.02
C GLU A 56 8.27 -11.25 19.02
N GLY A 57 6.94 -11.29 18.96
CA GLY A 57 6.18 -12.28 18.20
C GLY A 57 5.94 -13.57 18.95
N ILE A 58 4.96 -14.36 18.48
CA ILE A 58 4.63 -15.66 19.04
C ILE A 58 4.64 -16.71 17.95
N THR A 59 5.52 -17.72 18.08
CA THR A 59 5.53 -18.92 17.24
C THR A 59 4.93 -20.08 18.00
N THR A 60 3.98 -20.77 17.41
CA THR A 60 3.35 -21.95 18.01
C THR A 60 4.31 -23.13 18.05
N LYS A 61 3.98 -24.15 18.85
CA LYS A 61 4.78 -25.39 18.96
C LYS A 61 4.93 -26.12 17.63
N ASP A 62 3.98 -25.95 16.72
CA ASP A 62 3.97 -26.54 15.38
C ASP A 62 4.76 -25.68 14.36
N GLY A 63 5.47 -24.65 14.81
CA GLY A 63 6.28 -23.77 13.96
C GLY A 63 5.47 -22.71 13.19
N ASN A 64 4.15 -22.60 13.42
CA ASN A 64 3.34 -21.58 12.79
C ASN A 64 3.52 -20.24 13.52
N ASN A 65 3.60 -19.17 12.74
CA ASN A 65 3.65 -17.82 13.27
C ASN A 65 2.24 -17.38 13.66
N TYR A 66 1.98 -17.22 14.96
CA TYR A 66 0.69 -16.73 15.47
C TYR A 66 0.58 -15.21 15.35
N GLY A 67 1.66 -14.51 15.66
CA GLY A 67 1.85 -13.09 15.41
C GLY A 67 3.34 -12.83 15.18
N PRO A 68 3.72 -12.11 14.10
CA PRO A 68 5.12 -11.81 13.83
C PRO A 68 5.71 -10.86 14.87
N SER A 69 7.05 -10.84 14.99
CA SER A 69 7.75 -9.80 15.72
C SER A 69 7.45 -8.43 15.11
N LEU A 70 7.24 -7.44 15.95
CA LEU A 70 7.09 -6.03 15.55
C LEU A 70 8.35 -5.21 15.80
N ILE A 71 9.42 -5.84 16.27
CA ILE A 71 10.71 -5.15 16.50
C ILE A 71 11.30 -4.78 15.14
N GLY A 72 11.49 -3.48 14.92
CA GLY A 72 12.06 -2.94 13.67
C GLY A 72 11.08 -2.77 12.53
N VAL A 73 9.76 -3.00 12.72
CA VAL A 73 8.76 -2.76 11.66
C VAL A 73 8.49 -1.27 11.43
N GLY A 74 8.81 -0.43 12.41
CA GLY A 74 8.71 1.02 12.33
C GLY A 74 7.29 1.58 12.53
N ALA A 75 7.24 2.91 12.69
CA ALA A 75 6.01 3.65 12.91
C ALA A 75 5.04 3.57 11.74
N ALA A 76 5.54 3.69 10.51
CA ALA A 76 4.72 3.65 9.28
C ALA A 76 3.94 2.34 9.12
N ALA A 77 4.54 1.20 9.52
CA ALA A 77 3.83 -0.08 9.46
C ALA A 77 2.67 -0.14 10.47
N VAL A 78 2.85 0.45 11.65
CA VAL A 78 1.81 0.49 12.69
C VAL A 78 0.69 1.44 12.26
N ASP A 79 1.02 2.66 11.83
CA ASP A 79 0.02 3.63 11.35
C ASP A 79 -0.82 3.04 10.21
N PHE A 80 -0.17 2.42 9.23
CA PHE A 80 -0.88 1.74 8.15
C PHE A 80 -1.78 0.61 8.63
N GLN A 81 -1.28 -0.31 9.43
CA GLN A 81 -2.03 -1.52 9.83
C GLN A 81 -3.18 -1.19 10.78
N VAL A 82 -2.93 -0.32 11.74
CA VAL A 82 -3.93 0.08 12.75
C VAL A 82 -4.89 1.12 12.19
N GLY A 83 -4.36 2.19 11.56
CA GLY A 83 -5.16 3.26 10.98
C GLY A 83 -6.06 2.82 9.82
N THR A 84 -5.73 1.72 9.14
CA THR A 84 -6.62 1.12 8.14
C THR A 84 -7.51 0.00 8.70
N GLY A 85 -7.49 -0.24 10.01
CA GLY A 85 -8.28 -1.26 10.70
C GLY A 85 -7.89 -2.70 10.37
N ARG A 86 -6.74 -2.93 9.72
CA ARG A 86 -6.25 -4.30 9.48
C ARG A 86 -5.85 -4.98 10.77
N MET A 87 -5.29 -4.24 11.68
CA MET A 87 -4.98 -4.68 13.05
C MET A 87 -5.85 -3.91 14.06
N PRO A 88 -6.22 -4.56 15.15
CA PRO A 88 -6.05 -5.99 15.48
C PRO A 88 -6.92 -6.90 14.62
N MET A 89 -6.42 -8.10 14.30
CA MET A 89 -7.21 -9.11 13.58
C MET A 89 -8.17 -9.83 14.55
N ALA A 90 -9.40 -10.05 14.12
CA ALA A 90 -10.36 -10.84 14.91
C ALA A 90 -10.00 -12.34 14.94
N GLN A 91 -9.35 -12.84 13.89
CA GLN A 91 -8.88 -14.23 13.78
C GLN A 91 -7.73 -14.30 12.78
N SER A 92 -6.86 -15.29 12.94
CA SER A 92 -5.79 -15.56 11.98
C SER A 92 -6.35 -15.93 10.60
N GLY A 93 -5.72 -15.43 9.53
CA GLY A 93 -6.16 -15.67 8.17
C GLY A 93 -5.04 -15.43 7.17
N PRO A 94 -5.26 -15.77 5.88
CA PRO A 94 -4.26 -15.60 4.83
C PRO A 94 -3.94 -14.13 4.52
N GLN A 95 -4.83 -13.23 4.92
CA GLN A 95 -4.71 -11.79 4.71
C GLN A 95 -5.52 -11.04 5.77
N ALA A 96 -5.02 -9.88 6.23
CA ALA A 96 -5.74 -8.95 7.09
C ALA A 96 -6.59 -7.99 6.22
N PRO A 97 -7.92 -8.14 6.18
CA PRO A 97 -8.78 -7.26 5.39
C PRO A 97 -8.86 -5.87 6.04
N ARG A 98 -9.04 -4.84 5.20
CA ARG A 98 -9.37 -3.49 5.68
C ARG A 98 -10.75 -3.52 6.36
N LYS A 99 -10.86 -2.90 7.52
CA LYS A 99 -12.12 -2.68 8.27
C LYS A 99 -12.10 -1.27 8.88
N ALA A 100 -13.16 -0.91 9.59
CA ALA A 100 -13.14 0.31 10.40
C ALA A 100 -12.05 0.20 11.47
N PRO A 101 -11.22 1.24 11.67
CA PRO A 101 -10.22 1.26 12.74
C PRO A 101 -10.87 1.09 14.11
N GLU A 102 -10.21 0.37 15.00
CA GLU A 102 -10.64 0.19 16.40
C GLU A 102 -10.04 1.27 17.32
N TYR A 103 -8.94 1.88 16.89
CA TYR A 103 -8.22 2.95 17.57
C TYR A 103 -8.39 4.24 16.79
N ASP A 104 -8.47 5.36 17.51
CA ASP A 104 -8.46 6.67 16.90
C ASP A 104 -7.04 7.08 16.43
N GLU A 105 -6.91 8.28 15.84
CA GLU A 105 -5.63 8.76 15.31
C GLU A 105 -4.57 8.95 16.41
N GLU A 106 -4.97 9.43 17.58
CA GLU A 106 -4.06 9.64 18.71
C GLU A 106 -3.59 8.29 19.29
N GLU A 107 -4.48 7.35 19.49
CA GLU A 107 -4.17 6.00 19.96
C GLU A 107 -3.28 5.26 18.94
N THR A 108 -3.56 5.42 17.65
CA THR A 108 -2.72 4.86 16.57
C THR A 108 -1.32 5.46 16.60
N ARG A 109 -1.20 6.77 16.79
CA ARG A 109 0.08 7.49 16.91
C ARG A 109 0.86 7.03 18.16
N GLN A 110 0.19 6.81 19.28
CA GLN A 110 0.82 6.29 20.50
C GLN A 110 1.31 4.85 20.31
N LEU A 111 0.52 3.97 19.68
CA LEU A 111 0.96 2.63 19.31
C LEU A 111 2.19 2.66 18.38
N ALA A 112 2.19 3.55 17.40
CA ALA A 112 3.34 3.76 16.49
C ALA A 112 4.58 4.23 17.26
N ALA A 113 4.41 5.17 18.19
CA ALA A 113 5.48 5.65 19.06
C ALA A 113 6.11 4.52 19.88
N TYR A 114 5.29 3.68 20.50
CA TYR A 114 5.79 2.54 21.28
C TYR A 114 6.60 1.57 20.42
N ILE A 115 6.06 1.14 19.28
CA ILE A 115 6.76 0.19 18.41
C ILE A 115 8.04 0.79 17.82
N ALA A 116 8.02 2.07 17.41
CA ALA A 116 9.21 2.78 16.94
C ALA A 116 10.31 2.88 18.02
N SER A 117 9.94 2.95 19.30
CA SER A 117 10.90 2.99 20.41
C SER A 117 11.65 1.68 20.64
N LEU A 118 11.15 0.55 20.12
CA LEU A 118 11.76 -0.78 20.32
C LEU A 118 12.99 -0.99 19.42
N ALA A 119 12.95 -0.52 18.19
CA ALA A 119 14.08 -0.57 17.26
C ALA A 119 13.83 0.38 16.05
N PRO A 120 14.91 0.84 15.37
CA PRO A 120 14.78 1.62 14.14
C PRO A 120 13.99 0.87 13.06
N GLY A 121 13.14 1.59 12.34
CA GLY A 121 12.33 1.08 11.24
C GLY A 121 11.75 2.24 10.41
N PRO A 122 10.96 1.98 9.37
CA PRO A 122 10.35 3.01 8.55
C PRO A 122 9.51 4.00 9.36
N SER A 123 9.78 5.29 9.18
CA SER A 123 9.01 6.38 9.81
C SER A 123 7.77 6.71 9.00
N ILE A 124 6.79 7.34 9.64
CA ILE A 124 5.66 7.98 8.95
C ILE A 124 6.22 9.05 8.01
N PRO A 125 5.73 9.14 6.75
CA PRO A 125 6.25 10.08 5.77
C PRO A 125 6.00 11.54 6.19
N ALA A 126 6.95 12.41 5.90
CA ALA A 126 6.77 13.85 6.09
C ALA A 126 5.70 14.41 5.14
N GLU A 127 4.99 15.46 5.57
CA GLU A 127 3.88 16.06 4.81
C GLU A 127 4.29 16.53 3.42
N GLU A 128 5.53 16.93 3.21
CA GLU A 128 6.04 17.33 1.89
C GLU A 128 5.97 16.22 0.84
N PHE A 129 6.07 14.95 1.25
CA PHE A 129 5.93 13.77 0.38
C PHE A 129 4.47 13.31 0.24
N LEU A 130 3.55 13.93 0.94
CA LEU A 130 2.11 13.68 0.83
C LEU A 130 1.39 14.74 0.00
N ASP A 131 2.06 15.85 -0.34
CA ASP A 131 1.53 16.90 -1.22
C ASP A 131 1.58 16.44 -2.69
N TYR A 132 0.58 15.65 -3.07
CA TYR A 132 0.42 15.12 -4.42
C TYR A 132 -0.30 16.06 -5.38
N GLU A 133 -0.87 17.16 -4.91
CA GLU A 133 -1.65 18.11 -5.72
C GLU A 133 -0.76 19.10 -6.47
N ASN A 134 0.44 19.37 -5.93
CA ASN A 134 1.40 20.35 -6.47
C ASN A 134 2.56 19.72 -7.22
N VAL A 135 2.33 18.59 -7.92
CA VAL A 135 3.35 17.94 -8.76
C VAL A 135 3.33 18.51 -10.19
N SER A 136 4.47 18.48 -10.86
CA SER A 136 4.56 18.86 -12.26
C SER A 136 3.92 17.83 -13.19
N GLU A 137 3.59 18.21 -14.45
CA GLU A 137 3.12 17.24 -15.46
C GLU A 137 4.14 16.14 -15.75
N GLU A 138 5.44 16.46 -15.68
CA GLU A 138 6.50 15.46 -15.86
C GLU A 138 6.54 14.48 -14.71
N ASP A 139 6.46 14.95 -13.46
CA ASP A 139 6.39 14.10 -12.27
C ASP A 139 5.15 13.19 -12.30
N LEU A 140 4.00 13.72 -12.72
CA LEU A 140 2.77 12.95 -12.87
C LEU A 140 2.92 11.84 -13.91
N LYS A 141 3.61 12.12 -15.02
CA LYS A 141 3.90 11.15 -16.08
C LYS A 141 4.84 10.07 -15.59
N GLU A 142 5.92 10.43 -14.88
CA GLU A 142 6.88 9.48 -14.29
C GLU A 142 6.20 8.57 -13.26
N GLY A 143 5.39 9.14 -12.36
CA GLY A 143 4.57 8.38 -11.42
C GLY A 143 3.64 7.39 -12.13
N GLY A 144 3.03 7.81 -13.24
CA GLY A 144 2.21 6.96 -14.07
C GLY A 144 2.99 5.85 -14.78
N GLU A 145 4.19 6.11 -15.25
CA GLU A 145 5.09 5.09 -15.82
C GLU A 145 5.48 4.05 -14.80
N PHE A 146 5.87 4.50 -13.61
CA PHE A 146 6.22 3.62 -12.51
C PHE A 146 5.04 2.75 -12.07
N PHE A 147 3.86 3.34 -11.89
CA PHE A 147 2.65 2.61 -11.50
C PHE A 147 2.27 1.53 -12.52
N ARG A 148 2.26 1.88 -13.82
CA ARG A 148 1.94 0.93 -14.89
C ARG A 148 2.90 -0.23 -14.98
N THR A 149 4.17 0.01 -14.69
CA THR A 149 5.24 -1.01 -14.80
C THR A 149 5.26 -1.95 -13.59
N ASN A 150 5.04 -1.42 -12.36
CA ASN A 150 5.30 -2.16 -11.14
C ASN A 150 4.03 -2.51 -10.32
N CYS A 151 2.94 -1.78 -10.49
CA CYS A 151 1.79 -1.87 -9.57
C CYS A 151 0.55 -2.49 -10.23
N THR A 152 0.36 -2.29 -11.54
CA THR A 152 -0.87 -2.68 -12.24
C THR A 152 -1.12 -4.18 -12.29
N ALA A 153 -0.08 -5.00 -12.24
CA ALA A 153 -0.22 -6.46 -12.21
C ALA A 153 -1.07 -6.94 -11.02
N CYS A 154 -1.00 -6.24 -9.89
CA CYS A 154 -1.77 -6.54 -8.70
C CYS A 154 -2.95 -5.58 -8.50
N HIS A 155 -2.73 -4.26 -8.68
CA HIS A 155 -3.72 -3.23 -8.37
C HIS A 155 -4.62 -2.82 -9.54
N ASN A 156 -4.46 -3.42 -10.74
CA ASN A 156 -5.15 -3.00 -11.96
C ASN A 156 -4.67 -1.63 -12.47
N SER A 157 -4.95 -1.32 -13.73
CA SER A 157 -4.50 -0.08 -14.40
C SER A 157 -5.08 1.21 -13.80
N VAL A 158 -6.19 1.10 -13.09
CA VAL A 158 -6.88 2.24 -12.44
C VAL A 158 -6.91 2.11 -10.91
N GLY A 159 -6.09 1.22 -10.34
CA GLY A 159 -6.06 1.03 -8.89
C GLY A 159 -7.31 0.36 -8.31
N ALA A 160 -8.08 -0.37 -9.12
CA ALA A 160 -9.30 -1.05 -8.66
C ALA A 160 -9.04 -2.29 -7.79
N GLY A 161 -7.79 -2.72 -7.71
CA GLY A 161 -7.41 -3.96 -7.03
C GLY A 161 -7.56 -5.18 -7.93
N GLY A 162 -7.23 -6.36 -7.41
CA GLY A 162 -7.30 -7.60 -8.18
C GLY A 162 -7.10 -8.86 -7.33
N ALA A 163 -7.45 -10.00 -7.89
CA ALA A 163 -7.25 -11.30 -7.25
C ALA A 163 -5.77 -11.70 -7.29
N LEU A 164 -5.28 -12.27 -6.21
CA LEU A 164 -3.94 -12.83 -6.06
C LEU A 164 -4.01 -14.34 -5.77
N PRO A 165 -2.91 -15.07 -5.94
CA PRO A 165 -2.86 -16.49 -5.62
C PRO A 165 -3.26 -16.82 -4.18
N SER A 166 -3.75 -18.03 -3.96
CA SER A 166 -4.09 -18.57 -2.62
C SER A 166 -5.23 -17.82 -1.91
N GLY A 167 -6.21 -17.31 -2.67
CA GLY A 167 -7.39 -16.64 -2.12
C GLY A 167 -7.12 -15.24 -1.54
N ARG A 168 -5.97 -14.65 -1.85
CA ARG A 168 -5.62 -13.27 -1.48
C ARG A 168 -6.07 -12.30 -2.56
N TYR A 169 -6.01 -11.01 -2.26
CA TYR A 169 -6.34 -9.95 -3.21
C TYR A 169 -5.50 -8.70 -2.94
N ALA A 170 -5.16 -7.97 -4.00
CA ALA A 170 -4.67 -6.61 -3.88
C ALA A 170 -5.88 -5.68 -3.68
N PRO A 171 -5.90 -4.86 -2.63
CA PRO A 171 -7.03 -3.99 -2.36
C PRO A 171 -7.16 -2.90 -3.42
N THR A 172 -8.39 -2.36 -3.55
CA THR A 172 -8.59 -1.12 -4.28
C THR A 172 -7.84 0.03 -3.60
N LEU A 173 -7.25 0.90 -4.41
CA LEU A 173 -6.62 2.13 -3.94
C LEU A 173 -7.61 3.30 -3.86
N LYS A 174 -8.87 3.08 -4.27
CA LYS A 174 -9.93 4.09 -4.19
C LYS A 174 -10.19 4.45 -2.74
N ASP A 175 -10.32 5.74 -2.48
CA ASP A 175 -10.57 6.31 -1.14
C ASP A 175 -9.49 5.94 -0.09
N VAL A 176 -8.28 5.62 -0.53
CA VAL A 176 -7.11 5.43 0.36
C VAL A 176 -6.37 6.76 0.47
N SER A 177 -5.99 7.18 1.67
CA SER A 177 -5.23 8.42 1.90
C SER A 177 -3.85 8.37 1.23
N ALA A 178 -3.29 9.52 0.89
CA ALA A 178 -1.91 9.62 0.38
C ALA A 178 -0.91 8.99 1.34
N LYS A 179 -1.05 9.28 2.64
CA LYS A 179 -0.24 8.70 3.72
C LYS A 179 -0.24 7.17 3.66
N HIS A 180 -1.39 6.54 3.67
CA HIS A 180 -1.48 5.08 3.66
C HIS A 180 -1.00 4.44 2.35
N ILE A 181 -1.08 5.14 1.20
CA ILE A 181 -0.48 4.65 -0.05
C ILE A 181 1.05 4.68 0.07
N TYR A 182 1.61 5.78 0.59
CA TYR A 182 3.05 5.90 0.81
C TYR A 182 3.58 4.83 1.76
N GLU A 183 2.95 4.70 2.93
CA GLU A 183 3.31 3.70 3.95
C GLU A 183 3.22 2.27 3.43
N ALA A 184 2.21 1.96 2.62
CA ALA A 184 2.10 0.65 1.98
C ALA A 184 3.26 0.38 1.03
N MET A 185 3.71 1.35 0.25
CA MET A 185 4.90 1.19 -0.60
C MET A 185 6.15 0.97 0.25
N GLN A 186 6.32 1.75 1.31
CA GLN A 186 7.51 1.72 2.15
C GLN A 186 7.61 0.44 2.99
N THR A 187 6.50 -0.11 3.44
CA THR A 187 6.48 -1.23 4.40
C THR A 187 6.13 -2.58 3.78
N GLY A 188 5.53 -2.61 2.58
CA GLY A 188 5.19 -3.82 1.87
C GLY A 188 4.22 -4.74 2.62
N PRO A 189 2.99 -4.28 2.94
CA PRO A 189 2.06 -5.07 3.74
C PRO A 189 1.62 -6.35 3.01
N GLN A 190 1.56 -7.46 3.73
CA GLN A 190 1.06 -8.76 3.27
C GLN A 190 1.90 -9.34 2.10
N GLN A 191 1.36 -9.30 0.88
CA GLN A 191 2.01 -9.79 -0.35
C GLN A 191 2.62 -8.66 -1.19
N MET A 192 2.45 -7.42 -0.78
CA MET A 192 3.02 -6.29 -1.49
C MET A 192 4.54 -6.27 -1.30
N PRO A 193 5.33 -6.11 -2.36
CA PRO A 193 6.77 -5.88 -2.22
C PRO A 193 7.06 -4.60 -1.45
N VAL A 194 8.20 -4.57 -0.77
CA VAL A 194 8.71 -3.34 -0.13
C VAL A 194 9.38 -2.48 -1.20
N PHE A 195 8.94 -1.25 -1.32
CA PHE A 195 9.54 -0.22 -2.15
C PHE A 195 10.14 0.84 -1.23
N ASN A 196 11.29 0.51 -0.61
CA ASN A 196 12.00 1.44 0.26
C ASN A 196 12.64 2.59 -0.56
N ASP A 197 13.21 3.58 0.13
CA ASP A 197 13.77 4.78 -0.50
C ASP A 197 15.00 4.50 -1.38
N ASP A 198 15.66 3.34 -1.21
CA ASP A 198 16.75 2.89 -2.09
C ASP A 198 16.22 2.35 -3.44
N ILE A 199 14.94 1.91 -3.51
CA ILE A 199 14.31 1.39 -4.72
C ILE A 199 13.57 2.49 -5.46
N ILE A 200 12.78 3.29 -4.76
CA ILE A 200 12.10 4.48 -5.28
C ILE A 200 12.21 5.60 -4.23
N THR A 201 12.59 6.77 -4.69
CA THR A 201 12.77 7.93 -3.80
C THR A 201 11.45 8.38 -3.17
N PRO A 202 11.49 9.16 -2.10
CA PRO A 202 10.29 9.75 -1.52
C PRO A 202 9.47 10.61 -2.51
N GLU A 203 10.17 11.33 -3.40
CA GLU A 203 9.57 12.12 -4.46
C GLU A 203 8.86 11.23 -5.49
N ASP A 204 9.48 10.11 -5.90
CA ASP A 204 8.86 9.16 -6.82
C ASP A 204 7.60 8.52 -6.22
N LYS A 205 7.61 8.21 -4.91
CA LYS A 205 6.40 7.73 -4.21
C LYS A 205 5.29 8.76 -4.26
N ARG A 206 5.61 10.05 -4.02
CA ARG A 206 4.65 11.15 -4.15
C ARG A 206 4.10 11.22 -5.59
N ASN A 207 4.95 11.09 -6.60
CA ASN A 207 4.56 11.11 -8.01
C ASN A 207 3.63 9.94 -8.36
N VAL A 208 3.89 8.75 -7.82
CA VAL A 208 2.98 7.58 -7.92
C VAL A 208 1.63 7.87 -7.27
N ILE A 209 1.63 8.47 -6.08
CA ILE A 209 0.38 8.86 -5.38
C ILE A 209 -0.40 9.87 -6.22
N ALA A 210 0.26 10.89 -6.76
CA ALA A 210 -0.35 11.89 -7.63
C ALA A 210 -1.05 11.23 -8.83
N TYR A 211 -0.37 10.33 -9.52
CA TYR A 211 -0.96 9.58 -10.63
C TYR A 211 -2.18 8.74 -10.21
N VAL A 212 -2.10 8.01 -9.11
CA VAL A 212 -3.21 7.21 -8.60
C VAL A 212 -4.43 8.09 -8.29
N LYS A 213 -4.20 9.23 -7.65
CA LYS A 213 -5.26 10.19 -7.31
C LYS A 213 -5.86 10.84 -8.55
N GLU A 214 -5.03 11.23 -9.51
CA GLU A 214 -5.48 11.79 -10.79
C GLU A 214 -6.39 10.80 -11.53
N VAL A 215 -5.97 9.55 -11.72
CA VAL A 215 -6.76 8.52 -12.39
C VAL A 215 -8.10 8.25 -11.70
N GLN A 216 -8.15 8.33 -10.37
CA GLN A 216 -9.38 8.13 -9.60
C GLN A 216 -10.35 9.30 -9.71
N ASN A 217 -9.84 10.52 -9.89
CA ASN A 217 -10.63 11.74 -9.99
C ASN A 217 -11.08 12.07 -11.42
N GLN A 218 -10.54 11.37 -12.43
CA GLN A 218 -10.92 11.59 -13.81
C GLN A 218 -12.41 11.32 -14.03
N PRO A 219 -13.14 12.25 -14.68
CA PRO A 219 -14.54 12.05 -15.00
C PRO A 219 -14.69 10.91 -16.02
N SER A 220 -15.73 10.10 -15.87
CA SER A 220 -16.09 9.08 -16.86
C SER A 220 -16.72 9.77 -18.07
N TYR A 221 -15.95 9.92 -19.15
CA TYR A 221 -16.42 10.52 -20.41
C TYR A 221 -17.23 9.47 -21.22
N GLY A 222 -18.53 9.50 -21.07
CA GLY A 222 -19.47 8.69 -21.85
C GLY A 222 -19.65 7.26 -21.35
N GLY A 223 -20.89 6.84 -21.20
CA GLY A 223 -21.27 5.50 -20.78
C GLY A 223 -21.26 5.24 -19.29
N VAL A 224 -21.45 4.00 -18.92
CA VAL A 224 -21.44 3.52 -17.54
C VAL A 224 -20.00 3.21 -17.16
N GLY A 225 -19.44 3.96 -16.23
CA GLY A 225 -18.04 3.81 -15.78
C GLY A 225 -17.70 2.50 -15.06
N GLY A 226 -18.67 1.62 -14.85
CA GLY A 226 -18.49 0.26 -14.34
C GLY A 226 -17.73 0.15 -13.03
N GLY A 227 -17.70 1.22 -12.22
CA GLY A 227 -16.95 1.25 -10.96
C GLY A 227 -15.44 1.40 -11.12
N GLY A 228 -14.95 1.84 -12.28
CA GLY A 228 -13.51 2.03 -12.51
C GLY A 228 -12.74 0.73 -12.77
N LEU A 229 -13.41 -0.34 -13.16
CA LEU A 229 -12.77 -1.62 -13.46
C LEU A 229 -12.02 -1.64 -14.80
N GLY A 230 -11.99 -0.50 -15.51
CA GLY A 230 -11.34 -0.39 -16.81
C GLY A 230 -12.04 -1.23 -17.88
N PRO A 231 -11.30 -1.76 -18.87
CA PRO A 231 -11.87 -2.45 -20.04
C PRO A 231 -12.60 -3.76 -19.71
N VAL A 232 -12.55 -4.24 -18.47
CA VAL A 232 -13.23 -5.50 -18.08
C VAL A 232 -14.74 -5.37 -18.22
N VAL A 233 -15.34 -4.23 -17.84
CA VAL A 233 -16.79 -4.00 -17.93
C VAL A 233 -17.23 -3.91 -19.37
N ASP A 234 -16.49 -3.20 -20.22
CA ASP A 234 -16.75 -3.11 -21.64
C ASP A 234 -16.67 -4.48 -22.31
N GLY A 235 -15.67 -5.29 -21.94
CA GLY A 235 -15.53 -6.66 -22.40
C GLY A 235 -16.73 -7.54 -22.04
N VAL A 236 -17.20 -7.50 -20.79
CA VAL A 236 -18.37 -8.25 -20.34
C VAL A 236 -19.62 -7.82 -21.12
N PHE A 237 -19.83 -6.52 -21.33
CA PHE A 237 -20.96 -6.01 -22.10
C PHE A 237 -20.91 -6.47 -23.56
N VAL A 238 -19.75 -6.38 -24.21
CA VAL A 238 -19.55 -6.85 -25.59
C VAL A 238 -19.83 -8.35 -25.72
N TRP A 239 -19.37 -9.17 -24.79
CA TRP A 239 -19.61 -10.61 -24.79
C TRP A 239 -21.09 -10.96 -24.58
N LEU A 240 -21.72 -10.43 -23.55
CA LEU A 240 -23.09 -10.81 -23.21
C LEU A 240 -24.10 -10.19 -24.15
N VAL A 241 -24.04 -8.91 -24.46
CA VAL A 241 -24.99 -8.22 -25.29
C VAL A 241 -24.65 -8.34 -26.78
N GLY A 242 -23.37 -8.12 -27.13
CA GLY A 242 -22.92 -8.18 -28.52
C GLY A 242 -22.96 -9.61 -29.06
N ILE A 243 -22.09 -10.48 -28.58
CA ILE A 243 -21.98 -11.86 -29.09
C ILE A 243 -23.23 -12.68 -28.77
N GLY A 244 -23.72 -12.60 -27.52
CA GLY A 244 -24.95 -13.29 -27.11
C GLY A 244 -26.18 -12.87 -27.94
N GLY A 245 -26.30 -11.58 -28.22
CA GLY A 245 -27.36 -11.04 -29.12
C GLY A 245 -27.23 -11.54 -30.55
N LEU A 246 -26.03 -11.55 -31.13
CA LEU A 246 -25.77 -12.07 -32.46
C LEU A 246 -26.07 -13.57 -32.56
N VAL A 247 -25.69 -14.38 -31.60
CA VAL A 247 -25.99 -15.80 -31.52
C VAL A 247 -27.51 -16.02 -31.42
N GLY A 248 -28.18 -15.28 -30.54
CA GLY A 248 -29.63 -15.34 -30.39
C GLY A 248 -30.38 -14.98 -31.68
N PHE A 249 -29.92 -13.96 -32.40
CA PHE A 249 -30.45 -13.55 -33.67
C PHE A 249 -30.22 -14.60 -34.78
N ALA A 250 -29.04 -15.19 -34.84
CA ALA A 250 -28.73 -16.26 -35.78
C ALA A 250 -29.61 -17.51 -35.54
N VAL A 251 -29.81 -17.90 -34.28
CA VAL A 251 -30.72 -19.00 -33.91
C VAL A 251 -32.17 -18.68 -34.28
N TRP A 252 -32.61 -17.45 -34.04
CA TRP A 252 -33.94 -17.00 -34.42
C TRP A 252 -34.21 -17.09 -35.95
N ILE A 253 -33.27 -16.62 -36.78
CA ILE A 253 -33.33 -16.73 -38.24
C ILE A 253 -33.37 -18.21 -38.67
N GLY A 254 -32.46 -19.03 -38.10
CA GLY A 254 -32.39 -20.46 -38.40
C GLY A 254 -33.70 -21.20 -38.07
N ALA A 255 -34.30 -20.87 -36.92
CA ALA A 255 -35.60 -21.45 -36.52
C ALA A 255 -36.76 -21.05 -37.41
N HIS A 256 -36.79 -19.83 -37.93
CA HIS A 256 -37.79 -19.36 -38.89
C HIS A 256 -37.72 -20.08 -40.25
N GLY A 257 -36.51 -20.25 -40.78
CA GLY A 257 -36.26 -20.97 -42.04
C GLY A 257 -36.69 -22.44 -41.99
N ALA A 258 -36.57 -23.11 -40.85
CA ALA A 258 -37.00 -24.49 -40.62
C ALA A 258 -38.55 -24.64 -40.59
N ARG A 259 -39.28 -23.63 -40.11
CA ARG A 259 -40.77 -23.65 -40.09
C ARG A 259 -41.41 -23.51 -41.46
N VAL A 260 -40.82 -22.73 -42.36
CA VAL A 260 -41.35 -22.55 -43.73
C VAL A 260 -41.24 -23.84 -44.56
N LYS A 261 -40.24 -24.69 -44.34
CA LYS A 261 -40.10 -25.98 -45.05
C LYS A 261 -41.08 -27.07 -44.60
N LYS A 262 -41.72 -26.95 -43.43
CA LYS A 262 -42.70 -27.93 -42.94
C LYS A 262 -44.15 -27.67 -43.44
N GLN A 263 -44.41 -26.57 -44.14
CA GLN A 263 -45.73 -26.22 -44.63
C GLN A 263 -45.91 -26.52 -46.15
N LYS A 264 -44.99 -27.26 -46.77
CA LYS A 264 -45.10 -27.84 -48.08
C LYS A 264 -45.15 -29.40 -47.98
#